data_522ccc886b43fd28b7fc4b8ceb54ccac
#
_entry.id   522ccc886b43fd28b7fc4b8ceb54ccac
#
_cell.length_a   1.000
_cell.length_b   1.000
_cell.length_c   1.000
_cell.angle_alpha   90.00
_cell.angle_beta   90.00
_cell.angle_gamma   90.00
#
_symmetry.space_group_name_H-M   'P 1'
#
loop_
_entity.id
_entity.type
_entity.pdbx_description
1 polymer ?
#
loop_
_entity_poly.entity_id
_entity_poly.type
_entity_poly.pdbx_seq_one_letter_code
_entity_poly.pdbx_strand_id
1 'polypeptide(L)'
;MCFWIHDEYKKAIIATKDIRCWKMTYSHTVHKDGFVSVIQKFRYKFNKTYKTTLGICDRSITRGFHSYSKKPYSTLYNKIIYCIIPKGSKYYYNPCFNEYVSNQIIPIKVVKNKYYE
;
A
#
# COMPACT_ATOMS: atom_id res chain seq x y z
N MET A 1 1.95 -9.06 8.99
CA MET A 1 2.72 -9.84 8.01
C MET A 1 3.96 -9.07 7.61
N CYS A 2 5.12 -9.72 7.68
CA CYS A 2 6.38 -9.06 7.34
C CYS A 2 6.63 -9.13 5.83
N PHE A 3 7.11 -8.04 5.27
CA PHE A 3 7.56 -7.99 3.88
C PHE A 3 9.00 -8.53 3.84
N TRP A 4 9.23 -9.58 3.06
CA TRP A 4 10.55 -10.15 2.85
C TRP A 4 11.19 -9.56 1.62
N ILE A 5 12.45 -9.13 1.74
CA ILE A 5 13.21 -8.63 0.61
C ILE A 5 13.70 -9.82 -0.21
N HIS A 6 13.24 -9.90 -1.45
CA HIS A 6 13.68 -10.92 -2.40
C HIS A 6 15.12 -10.66 -2.80
N ASP A 7 15.95 -11.73 -2.93
CA ASP A 7 17.37 -11.60 -3.24
C ASP A 7 17.68 -10.77 -4.48
N GLU A 8 16.87 -10.88 -5.52
CA GLU A 8 17.03 -10.14 -6.76
C GLU A 8 16.56 -8.67 -6.63
N TYR A 9 15.78 -8.34 -5.62
CA TYR A 9 15.15 -7.04 -5.42
C TYR A 9 15.47 -6.44 -4.05
N LYS A 10 16.66 -6.77 -3.53
CA LYS A 10 17.06 -6.39 -2.17
C LYS A 10 17.46 -4.93 -2.01
N LYS A 11 17.58 -4.18 -3.10
CA LYS A 11 17.92 -2.77 -3.06
C LYS A 11 16.66 -1.93 -3.19
N ALA A 12 16.58 -0.87 -2.40
CA ALA A 12 15.52 0.10 -2.53
C ALA A 12 15.63 0.83 -3.87
N ILE A 13 14.49 1.11 -4.46
CA ILE A 13 14.38 1.83 -5.73
C ILE A 13 13.79 3.20 -5.45
N ILE A 14 14.28 4.21 -6.16
CA ILE A 14 13.68 5.55 -6.11
C ILE A 14 12.68 5.67 -7.25
N ALA A 15 11.45 6.01 -6.94
CA ALA A 15 10.39 6.13 -7.94
C ALA A 15 10.70 7.31 -8.87
N THR A 16 10.81 7.05 -10.16
CA THR A 16 11.07 8.07 -11.19
C THR A 16 9.81 8.74 -11.68
N LYS A 17 8.65 8.19 -11.31
CA LYS A 17 7.31 8.71 -11.62
C LYS A 17 6.35 8.23 -10.53
N ASP A 18 5.13 8.76 -10.53
CA ASP A 18 4.08 8.28 -9.66
C ASP A 18 3.73 6.83 -10.00
N ILE A 19 3.61 5.98 -8.99
CA ILE A 19 3.32 4.56 -9.14
C ILE A 19 1.91 4.29 -8.62
N ARG A 20 1.08 3.69 -9.45
CA ARG A 20 -0.26 3.23 -9.07
C ARG A 20 -0.15 1.98 -8.21
N CYS A 21 -0.87 1.98 -7.10
CA CYS A 21 -0.89 0.84 -6.21
C CYS A 21 -2.24 0.75 -5.47
N TRP A 22 -2.46 -0.34 -4.76
CA TRP A 22 -3.73 -0.60 -4.09
C TRP A 22 -3.50 -1.13 -2.70
N LYS A 23 -4.38 -0.76 -1.78
CA LYS A 23 -4.47 -1.35 -0.45
C LYS A 23 -5.82 -2.04 -0.32
N MET A 24 -5.89 -3.00 0.60
CA MET A 24 -7.13 -3.68 0.92
C MET A 24 -7.45 -3.48 2.40
N THR A 25 -8.69 -3.19 2.72
CA THR A 25 -9.15 -3.02 4.09
C THR A 25 -10.56 -3.59 4.26
N TYR A 26 -10.99 -3.78 5.51
CA TYR A 26 -12.36 -4.22 5.77
C TYR A 26 -13.36 -3.13 5.44
N SER A 27 -14.52 -3.54 4.90
CA SER A 27 -15.58 -2.60 4.49
C SER A 27 -16.02 -1.68 5.63
N HIS A 28 -16.11 -2.21 6.85
CA HIS A 28 -16.57 -1.43 8.00
C HIS A 28 -15.55 -0.39 8.50
N THR A 29 -14.31 -0.45 8.04
CA THR A 29 -13.27 0.52 8.42
C THR A 29 -13.19 1.69 7.43
N VAL A 30 -13.95 1.64 6.34
CA VAL A 30 -13.97 2.70 5.32
C VAL A 30 -15.04 3.72 5.68
N HIS A 31 -14.69 4.99 5.60
CA HIS A 31 -15.62 6.09 5.82
C HIS A 31 -15.40 7.16 4.74
N LYS A 32 -16.21 8.22 4.79
CA LYS A 32 -16.22 9.25 3.73
C LYS A 32 -14.85 9.85 3.47
N ASP A 33 -14.06 10.11 4.51
CA ASP A 33 -12.82 10.87 4.39
C ASP A 33 -11.57 9.99 4.38
N GLY A 34 -11.71 8.68 4.55
CA GLY A 34 -10.56 7.78 4.60
C GLY A 34 -10.88 6.38 5.08
N PHE A 35 -9.92 5.73 5.68
CA PHE A 35 -10.06 4.36 6.17
C PHE A 35 -9.03 4.06 7.26
N VAL A 36 -9.23 2.92 7.95
CA VAL A 36 -8.28 2.41 8.94
C VAL A 36 -7.61 1.17 8.36
N SER A 37 -6.28 1.09 8.43
CA SER A 37 -5.55 -0.07 7.95
C SER A 37 -5.81 -1.30 8.82
N VAL A 38 -5.78 -2.49 8.19
CA VAL A 38 -6.17 -3.74 8.84
C VAL A 38 -5.22 -4.14 9.96
N ILE A 39 -3.91 -4.11 9.70
CA ILE A 39 -2.93 -4.68 10.62
C ILE A 39 -2.49 -3.69 11.69
N GLN A 40 -2.11 -2.49 11.29
CA GLN A 40 -1.56 -1.48 12.20
C GLN A 40 -2.61 -0.53 12.75
N LYS A 41 -3.85 -0.65 12.29
CA LYS A 41 -4.97 0.23 12.66
C LYS A 41 -4.62 1.71 12.46
N PHE A 42 -3.81 1.99 11.47
CA PHE A 42 -3.41 3.35 11.11
C PHE A 42 -4.55 4.05 10.38
N ARG A 43 -4.84 5.30 10.77
CA ARG A 43 -5.92 6.08 10.15
C ARG A 43 -5.39 6.86 8.96
N TYR A 44 -5.94 6.58 7.79
CA TYR A 44 -5.62 7.29 6.56
C TYR A 44 -6.75 8.22 6.17
N LYS A 45 -6.38 9.41 5.67
CA LYS A 45 -7.31 10.32 4.98
C LYS A 45 -6.98 10.30 3.50
N PHE A 46 -8.02 10.39 2.66
CA PHE A 46 -7.83 10.44 1.20
C PHE A 46 -7.15 11.75 0.80
N ASN A 47 -6.33 11.67 -0.25
CA ASN A 47 -5.61 12.79 -0.84
C ASN A 47 -4.60 13.45 0.09
N LYS A 48 -4.13 12.73 1.09
CA LYS A 48 -3.07 13.18 1.98
C LYS A 48 -1.83 12.32 1.77
N THR A 49 -0.66 12.96 1.67
CA THR A 49 0.62 12.25 1.56
C THR A 49 1.08 11.82 2.95
N TYR A 50 1.35 10.53 3.10
CA TYR A 50 1.91 9.96 4.33
C TYR A 50 3.35 9.60 4.09
N LYS A 51 4.22 9.89 5.06
CA LYS A 51 5.67 9.67 4.98
C LYS A 51 6.15 8.93 6.22
N THR A 52 7.12 8.05 6.01
CA THR A 52 7.82 7.36 7.09
C THR A 52 9.24 7.03 6.63
N THR A 53 10.07 6.55 7.54
CA THR A 53 11.36 5.95 7.17
C THR A 53 11.16 4.45 7.03
N LEU A 54 11.83 3.84 6.05
CA LEU A 54 11.81 2.39 5.90
C LEU A 54 12.64 1.77 7.02
N GLY A 55 12.03 0.85 7.76
CA GLY A 55 12.71 0.08 8.78
C GLY A 55 13.07 -1.30 8.23
N ILE A 56 14.32 -1.72 8.39
CA ILE A 56 14.80 -2.99 7.89
C ILE A 56 15.44 -3.76 9.04
N CYS A 57 15.10 -5.03 9.17
CA CYS A 57 15.72 -5.97 10.10
C CYS A 57 16.04 -7.24 9.33
N ASP A 58 17.31 -7.54 9.12
CA ASP A 58 17.78 -8.61 8.23
C ASP A 58 17.19 -8.43 6.84
N ARG A 59 16.39 -9.39 6.37
CA ARG A 59 15.71 -9.35 5.06
C ARG A 59 14.25 -8.96 5.17
N SER A 60 13.82 -8.43 6.30
CA SER A 60 12.45 -8.06 6.53
C SER A 60 12.30 -6.55 6.64
N ILE A 61 11.28 -6.02 6.00
CA ILE A 61 10.90 -4.60 6.17
C ILE A 61 9.95 -4.53 7.36
N THR A 62 10.39 -3.83 8.41
CA THR A 62 9.62 -3.71 9.65
C THR A 62 8.80 -2.42 9.72
N ARG A 63 9.09 -1.44 8.87
CA ARG A 63 8.35 -0.18 8.81
C ARG A 63 8.29 0.31 7.38
N GLY A 64 7.10 0.70 6.94
CA GLY A 64 6.85 1.21 5.61
C GLY A 64 5.38 1.04 5.27
N PHE A 65 4.96 1.62 4.15
CA PHE A 65 3.59 1.52 3.68
C PHE A 65 3.47 0.37 2.69
N HIS A 66 2.67 -0.64 3.04
CA HIS A 66 2.43 -1.82 2.21
C HIS A 66 1.32 -1.52 1.21
N SER A 67 1.53 -1.95 -0.03
CA SER A 67 0.53 -1.84 -1.09
C SER A 67 0.76 -2.93 -2.14
N TYR A 68 -0.22 -3.11 -3.04
CA TYR A 68 -0.14 -4.11 -4.10
C TYR A 68 0.10 -3.45 -5.45
N SER A 69 0.93 -4.07 -6.28
CA SER A 69 1.19 -3.60 -7.63
C SER A 69 0.08 -3.95 -8.61
N LYS A 70 -0.79 -4.89 -8.24
CA LYS A 70 -1.95 -5.31 -9.02
C LYS A 70 -3.21 -5.14 -8.18
N LYS A 71 -4.30 -4.71 -8.82
CA LYS A 71 -5.57 -4.52 -8.15
C LYS A 71 -6.11 -5.86 -7.62
N PRO A 72 -6.26 -6.01 -6.28
CA PRO A 72 -6.88 -7.21 -5.73
C PRO A 72 -8.39 -7.24 -5.98
N TYR A 73 -9.02 -8.38 -5.69
CA TYR A 73 -10.47 -8.49 -5.77
C TYR A 73 -11.12 -7.92 -4.52
N SER A 74 -12.19 -7.16 -4.71
CA SER A 74 -13.00 -6.73 -3.60
C SER A 74 -14.13 -7.76 -3.35
N THR A 75 -14.53 -7.89 -2.08
CA THR A 75 -15.62 -8.78 -1.65
C THR A 75 -16.62 -7.97 -0.83
N LEU A 76 -17.67 -8.63 -0.32
CA LEU A 76 -18.63 -8.00 0.59
C LEU A 76 -17.97 -7.50 1.88
N TYR A 77 -16.88 -8.14 2.30
CA TYR A 77 -16.23 -7.88 3.58
C TYR A 77 -15.03 -6.94 3.48
N ASN A 78 -14.52 -6.71 2.27
CA ASN A 78 -13.37 -5.83 2.08
C ASN A 78 -13.59 -4.83 0.95
N LYS A 79 -12.82 -3.77 1.01
CA LYS A 79 -12.78 -2.74 -0.03
C LYS A 79 -11.34 -2.53 -0.49
N ILE A 80 -11.20 -2.14 -1.74
CA ILE A 80 -9.91 -1.84 -2.35
C ILE A 80 -9.74 -0.33 -2.39
N ILE A 81 -8.60 0.12 -1.93
CA ILE A 81 -8.25 1.56 -1.92
C ILE A 81 -7.20 1.80 -3.00
N TYR A 82 -7.51 2.67 -3.94
CA TYR A 82 -6.54 3.12 -4.93
C TYR A 82 -5.60 4.12 -4.29
N CYS A 83 -4.31 3.89 -4.45
CA CYS A 83 -3.25 4.72 -3.87
C CYS A 83 -2.20 5.06 -4.91
N ILE A 84 -1.35 6.03 -4.57
CA ILE A 84 -0.19 6.41 -5.37
C ILE A 84 1.04 6.41 -4.47
N ILE A 85 2.11 5.80 -4.96
CA ILE A 85 3.46 5.99 -4.42
C ILE A 85 4.03 7.17 -5.20
N PRO A 86 4.21 8.36 -4.58
CA PRO A 86 4.61 9.55 -5.33
C PRO A 86 6.03 9.46 -5.85
N LYS A 87 6.29 10.15 -6.96
CA LYS A 87 7.63 10.31 -7.53
C LYS A 87 8.61 10.76 -6.44
N GLY A 88 9.80 10.17 -6.43
CA GLY A 88 10.82 10.46 -5.43
C GLY A 88 10.76 9.56 -4.21
N SER A 89 9.72 8.74 -4.06
CA SER A 89 9.62 7.78 -2.96
C SER A 89 10.68 6.68 -3.08
N LYS A 90 11.11 6.19 -1.92
CA LYS A 90 11.96 5.00 -1.85
C LYS A 90 11.07 3.79 -1.58
N TYR A 91 11.26 2.71 -2.34
CA TYR A 91 10.41 1.52 -2.19
C TYR A 91 11.16 0.24 -2.49
N TYR A 92 10.64 -0.86 -1.96
CA TYR A 92 11.01 -2.22 -2.32
C TYR A 92 9.85 -2.88 -3.02
N TYR A 93 10.15 -3.82 -3.92
CA TYR A 93 9.16 -4.59 -4.64
C TYR A 93 9.40 -6.09 -4.45
N ASN A 94 8.35 -6.84 -4.12
CA ASN A 94 8.39 -8.29 -4.07
C ASN A 94 7.50 -8.86 -5.17
N PRO A 95 8.09 -9.40 -6.26
CA PRO A 95 7.30 -9.91 -7.38
C PRO A 95 6.53 -11.19 -7.06
N CYS A 96 6.95 -11.96 -6.04
CA CYS A 96 6.25 -13.19 -5.65
C CYS A 96 4.84 -12.91 -5.13
N PHE A 97 4.63 -11.74 -4.51
CA PHE A 97 3.36 -11.34 -3.93
C PHE A 97 2.77 -10.09 -4.58
N ASN A 98 3.40 -9.56 -5.64
CA ASN A 98 2.99 -8.30 -6.28
C ASN A 98 2.83 -7.17 -5.26
N GLU A 99 3.81 -7.02 -4.40
CA GLU A 99 3.71 -6.16 -3.22
C GLU A 99 4.82 -5.12 -3.19
N TYR A 100 4.46 -3.89 -2.83
CA TYR A 100 5.39 -2.79 -2.55
C TYR A 100 5.45 -2.52 -1.06
N VAL A 101 6.60 -2.07 -0.59
CA VAL A 101 6.74 -1.32 0.67
C VAL A 101 7.45 -0.02 0.36
N SER A 102 6.83 1.10 0.70
CA SER A 102 7.33 2.43 0.35
C SER A 102 7.41 3.34 1.56
N ASN A 103 8.23 4.38 1.45
CA ASN A 103 8.36 5.40 2.49
C ASN A 103 7.33 6.53 2.34
N GLN A 104 6.58 6.55 1.24
CA GLN A 104 5.50 7.52 1.04
C GLN A 104 4.33 6.85 0.35
N ILE A 105 3.13 7.28 0.68
CA ILE A 105 1.90 6.82 0.03
C ILE A 105 0.83 7.91 0.10
N ILE A 106 0.01 7.97 -0.95
CA ILE A 106 -1.15 8.87 -1.03
C ILE A 106 -2.38 8.01 -1.31
N PRO A 107 -3.25 7.75 -0.32
CA PRO A 107 -4.53 7.12 -0.58
C PRO A 107 -5.43 8.08 -1.35
N ILE A 108 -6.10 7.61 -2.40
CA ILE A 108 -6.89 8.47 -3.27
C ILE A 108 -8.39 8.24 -3.09
N LYS A 109 -8.84 7.00 -3.27
CA LYS A 109 -10.28 6.69 -3.25
C LYS A 109 -10.54 5.21 -3.08
N VAL A 110 -11.77 4.88 -2.70
CA VAL A 110 -12.26 3.52 -2.75
C VAL A 110 -12.53 3.17 -4.21
N VAL A 111 -12.04 2.02 -4.65
CA VAL A 111 -12.28 1.52 -6.01
C VAL A 111 -13.66 0.90 -6.04
N LYS A 112 -14.49 1.33 -6.98
CA LYS A 112 -15.81 0.74 -7.18
C LYS A 112 -15.69 -0.63 -7.83
N ASN A 113 -16.46 -1.58 -7.31
CA ASN A 113 -16.57 -2.91 -7.88
C ASN A 113 -17.92 -3.03 -8.58
N LYS A 114 -17.91 -3.24 -9.89
CA LYS A 114 -19.12 -3.29 -10.70
C LYS A 114 -20.10 -4.42 -10.29
N TYR A 115 -19.66 -5.42 -9.52
CA TYR A 115 -20.50 -6.51 -9.07
C TYR A 115 -21.19 -6.24 -7.71
N TYR A 116 -20.70 -5.30 -6.92
CA TYR A 116 -21.15 -5.04 -5.55
C TYR A 116 -21.56 -3.58 -5.32
N GLU A 117 -21.52 -2.80 -6.36
CA GLU A 117 -21.88 -1.39 -6.33
C GLU A 117 -22.79 -1.04 -7.50
#